data_592e2d78c37edf0cd7e4b3494555527b
#
_entry.id   592e2d78c37edf0cd7e4b3494555527b
#
_cell.length_a   1.000
_cell.length_b   1.000
_cell.length_c   1.000
_cell.angle_alpha   90.00
_cell.angle_beta   90.00
_cell.angle_gamma   90.00
#
_symmetry.space_group_name_H-M   'P 1'
#
loop_
_entity.id
_entity.type
_entity.pdbx_description
1 polymer ?
#
loop_
_entity_poly.entity_id
_entity_poly.type
_entity_poly.pdbx_seq_one_letter_code
_entity_poly.pdbx_strand_id
1 'polypeptide(L)'
;FNIEEDPFFHSIGKYDHTPKGERAFYDYSVDATVTAKRQNGEKFFPVIETLHYEEKLTKMPVGTAVLITDPDHDRLTIAQTEYACTIPELEKAGIDYIRLNEDLILTIFTANQAFLMLMDFWAKQLKSQGLWDKHPRFMIKTTASAISWDEWAKKQGVKVVNVPVGFKEIANIMKKVELKLKNAPENEVIIDDVLGNSINLGVNPRLLCGGEESGGMIMGTEELIKSEAGRFAIAMREKSATEAIIVASALISKLQSQQVSLSEYLTEIFDENNIIGRFDTRVDIAYYNESEPD
;
A
#
# COMPACT_ATOMS: atom_id res chain seq x y z
N PHE A 1 11.45 7.40 -16.05
CA PHE A 1 10.08 6.93 -15.93
C PHE A 1 9.33 7.22 -17.22
N ASN A 2 8.64 6.21 -17.78
CA ASN A 2 7.62 6.43 -18.80
C ASN A 2 6.27 6.51 -18.07
N ILE A 3 5.58 7.62 -18.24
CA ILE A 3 4.21 7.79 -17.77
C ILE A 3 3.33 7.52 -18.98
N GLU A 4 2.43 6.58 -18.84
CA GLU A 4 1.43 6.25 -19.85
C GLU A 4 0.05 6.49 -19.27
N GLU A 5 -0.68 7.27 -20.00
CA GLU A 5 -2.06 7.60 -19.67
C GLU A 5 -2.95 6.72 -20.54
N ASP A 6 -3.77 5.88 -19.92
CA ASP A 6 -4.77 5.14 -20.66
C ASP A 6 -6.00 6.01 -20.86
N PRO A 7 -6.46 6.21 -22.11
CA PRO A 7 -7.64 7.03 -22.41
C PRO A 7 -8.92 6.56 -21.71
N PHE A 8 -9.00 5.29 -21.34
CA PHE A 8 -10.15 4.76 -20.61
C PHE A 8 -10.23 5.34 -19.20
N PHE A 9 -9.12 5.43 -18.50
CA PHE A 9 -9.07 6.01 -17.15
C PHE A 9 -9.14 7.54 -17.15
N HIS A 10 -8.74 8.19 -18.24
CA HIS A 10 -8.84 9.64 -18.39
C HIS A 10 -10.27 10.18 -18.51
N SER A 11 -11.24 9.33 -18.72
CA SER A 11 -12.57 9.76 -19.09
C SER A 11 -13.61 9.61 -17.98
N ILE A 12 -13.24 9.86 -16.72
CA ILE A 12 -14.24 9.98 -15.63
C ILE A 12 -15.38 10.91 -16.02
N GLY A 13 -15.12 11.98 -16.80
CA GLY A 13 -16.16 12.84 -17.37
C GLY A 13 -16.97 12.23 -18.53
N LYS A 14 -16.55 11.07 -19.06
CA LYS A 14 -17.26 10.31 -20.10
C LYS A 14 -17.78 8.97 -19.58
N TYR A 15 -17.75 8.81 -18.28
CA TYR A 15 -18.16 7.60 -17.60
C TYR A 15 -19.61 7.24 -17.97
N ASP A 16 -19.82 6.00 -18.36
CA ASP A 16 -21.13 5.45 -18.61
C ASP A 16 -21.85 5.16 -17.29
N HIS A 17 -22.75 6.03 -16.89
CA HIS A 17 -23.56 5.91 -15.68
C HIS A 17 -24.64 4.80 -15.77
N THR A 18 -24.56 3.92 -16.75
CA THR A 18 -25.37 2.70 -16.72
C THR A 18 -24.85 1.72 -15.67
N PRO A 19 -25.68 0.84 -15.11
CA PRO A 19 -25.23 -0.18 -14.16
C PRO A 19 -24.07 -1.03 -14.69
N LYS A 20 -24.01 -1.26 -16.00
CA LYS A 20 -22.91 -1.98 -16.65
C LYS A 20 -21.61 -1.17 -16.65
N GLY A 21 -21.69 0.13 -16.94
CA GLY A 21 -20.54 1.03 -16.93
C GLY A 21 -20.00 1.27 -15.51
N GLU A 22 -20.91 1.44 -14.53
CA GLU A 22 -20.54 1.56 -13.12
C GLU A 22 -19.83 0.31 -12.60
N ARG A 23 -20.29 -0.87 -12.97
CA ARG A 23 -19.65 -2.11 -12.61
C ARG A 23 -18.25 -2.23 -13.22
N ALA A 24 -18.09 -1.88 -14.49
CA ALA A 24 -16.79 -1.87 -15.14
C ALA A 24 -15.82 -0.91 -14.44
N PHE A 25 -16.26 0.29 -14.08
CA PHE A 25 -15.46 1.24 -13.33
C PHE A 25 -15.06 0.69 -11.95
N TYR A 26 -15.99 0.11 -11.23
CA TYR A 26 -15.74 -0.51 -9.94
C TYR A 26 -14.74 -1.67 -10.06
N ASP A 27 -14.95 -2.56 -11.00
CA ASP A 27 -14.06 -3.70 -11.27
C ASP A 27 -12.63 -3.21 -11.56
N TYR A 28 -12.45 -2.16 -12.34
CA TYR A 28 -11.13 -1.58 -12.63
C TYR A 28 -10.50 -0.84 -11.46
N SER A 29 -11.27 -0.16 -10.65
CA SER A 29 -10.74 0.64 -9.54
C SER A 29 -10.46 -0.21 -8.29
N VAL A 30 -11.26 -1.25 -8.05
CA VAL A 30 -11.15 -2.11 -6.87
C VAL A 30 -10.31 -3.35 -7.16
N ASP A 31 -10.52 -3.97 -8.33
CA ASP A 31 -9.82 -5.19 -8.72
C ASP A 31 -8.44 -4.95 -9.37
N ALA A 32 -8.05 -3.69 -9.59
CA ALA A 32 -6.71 -3.33 -10.03
C ALA A 32 -5.58 -3.83 -9.09
N THR A 33 -5.94 -4.25 -7.90
CA THR A 33 -5.00 -4.73 -6.88
C THR A 33 -5.04 -6.24 -6.67
N VAL A 34 -5.87 -6.98 -7.43
CA VAL A 34 -6.14 -8.40 -7.19
C VAL A 34 -5.93 -9.22 -8.46
N THR A 35 -5.24 -10.35 -8.32
CA THR A 35 -5.22 -11.37 -9.35
C THR A 35 -6.53 -12.13 -9.34
N ALA A 36 -7.07 -12.43 -10.52
CA ALA A 36 -8.25 -13.27 -10.70
C ALA A 36 -7.85 -14.66 -11.21
N LYS A 37 -8.80 -15.61 -11.17
CA LYS A 37 -8.60 -16.96 -11.71
C LYS A 37 -9.61 -17.26 -12.81
N ARG A 38 -9.10 -17.80 -13.91
CA ARG A 38 -9.94 -18.36 -14.98
C ARG A 38 -10.57 -19.69 -14.52
N GLN A 39 -11.54 -20.17 -15.26
CA GLN A 39 -12.20 -21.47 -14.97
C GLN A 39 -11.23 -22.66 -14.96
N ASN A 40 -10.13 -22.59 -15.70
CA ASN A 40 -9.07 -23.60 -15.71
C ASN A 40 -8.07 -23.47 -14.53
N GLY A 41 -8.28 -22.50 -13.62
CA GLY A 41 -7.41 -22.24 -12.47
C GLY A 41 -6.21 -21.33 -12.75
N GLU A 42 -6.03 -20.90 -14.00
CA GLU A 42 -4.96 -19.98 -14.40
C GLU A 42 -5.19 -18.59 -13.76
N LYS A 43 -4.15 -18.04 -13.15
CA LYS A 43 -4.19 -16.66 -12.63
C LYS A 43 -3.98 -15.67 -13.77
N PHE A 44 -4.69 -14.56 -13.71
CA PHE A 44 -4.50 -13.42 -14.58
C PHE A 44 -4.68 -12.12 -13.80
N PHE A 45 -4.18 -11.03 -14.35
CA PHE A 45 -4.32 -9.72 -13.73
C PHE A 45 -5.23 -8.85 -14.61
N PRO A 46 -6.48 -8.63 -14.20
CA PRO A 46 -7.51 -8.00 -15.05
C PRO A 46 -7.08 -6.70 -15.69
N VAL A 47 -6.43 -5.81 -14.93
CA VAL A 47 -5.95 -4.52 -15.43
C VAL A 47 -4.92 -4.69 -16.56
N ILE A 48 -3.93 -5.54 -16.37
CA ILE A 48 -2.86 -5.78 -17.36
C ILE A 48 -3.45 -6.37 -18.64
N GLU A 49 -4.35 -7.36 -18.51
CA GLU A 49 -4.99 -7.99 -19.66
C GLU A 49 -5.90 -7.02 -20.43
N THR A 50 -6.75 -6.28 -19.71
CA THR A 50 -7.70 -5.37 -20.36
C THR A 50 -7.02 -4.20 -21.05
N LEU A 51 -5.91 -3.74 -20.52
CA LEU A 51 -5.12 -2.66 -21.11
C LEU A 51 -4.07 -3.18 -22.12
N HIS A 52 -4.03 -4.49 -22.36
CA HIS A 52 -3.13 -5.14 -23.33
C HIS A 52 -1.64 -4.88 -23.07
N TYR A 53 -1.23 -4.86 -21.79
CA TYR A 53 0.16 -4.61 -21.42
C TYR A 53 1.07 -5.85 -21.46
N GLU A 54 0.54 -7.08 -21.56
CA GLU A 54 1.35 -8.30 -21.57
C GLU A 54 2.40 -8.29 -22.69
N GLU A 55 1.97 -7.96 -23.91
CA GLU A 55 2.88 -7.88 -25.07
C GLU A 55 3.99 -6.83 -24.88
N LYS A 56 3.67 -5.76 -24.21
CA LYS A 56 4.61 -4.68 -23.93
C LYS A 56 5.62 -5.10 -22.87
N LEU A 57 5.13 -5.70 -21.78
CA LEU A 57 5.97 -6.16 -20.68
C LEU A 57 6.93 -7.28 -21.11
N THR A 58 6.52 -8.17 -22.02
CA THR A 58 7.41 -9.22 -22.56
C THR A 58 8.60 -8.67 -23.34
N LYS A 59 8.52 -7.42 -23.83
CA LYS A 59 9.60 -6.75 -24.58
C LYS A 59 10.48 -5.88 -23.68
N MET A 60 10.13 -5.71 -22.41
CA MET A 60 10.89 -4.91 -21.47
C MET A 60 11.97 -5.72 -20.76
N PRO A 61 13.05 -5.09 -20.29
CA PRO A 61 14.06 -5.76 -19.47
C PRO A 61 13.45 -6.38 -18.21
N VAL A 62 13.99 -7.52 -17.80
CA VAL A 62 13.68 -8.11 -16.49
C VAL A 62 14.04 -7.13 -15.38
N GLY A 63 13.22 -7.06 -14.34
CA GLY A 63 13.34 -6.05 -13.28
C GLY A 63 12.57 -4.76 -13.59
N THR A 64 11.88 -4.67 -14.74
CA THR A 64 11.00 -3.54 -15.01
C THR A 64 9.85 -3.51 -14.02
N ALA A 65 9.76 -2.45 -13.24
CA ALA A 65 8.66 -2.25 -12.31
C ALA A 65 7.52 -1.47 -12.97
N VAL A 66 6.30 -1.84 -12.60
CA VAL A 66 5.06 -1.21 -13.06
C VAL A 66 4.32 -0.67 -11.85
N LEU A 67 4.00 0.61 -11.87
CA LEU A 67 3.21 1.28 -10.85
C LEU A 67 1.85 1.63 -11.48
N ILE A 68 0.78 1.10 -10.90
CA ILE A 68 -0.58 1.25 -11.42
C ILE A 68 -1.39 2.00 -10.37
N THR A 69 -2.01 3.09 -10.77
CA THR A 69 -2.96 3.81 -9.92
C THR A 69 -4.38 3.60 -10.41
N ASP A 70 -5.33 3.73 -9.52
CA ASP A 70 -6.74 3.79 -9.90
C ASP A 70 -7.12 5.17 -10.50
N PRO A 71 -8.35 5.32 -11.04
CA PRO A 71 -8.72 6.52 -11.80
C PRO A 71 -8.72 7.83 -11.02
N ASP A 72 -8.99 7.81 -9.71
CA ASP A 72 -8.99 8.99 -8.85
C ASP A 72 -7.65 9.20 -8.11
N HIS A 73 -6.64 8.38 -8.44
CA HIS A 73 -5.26 8.51 -7.97
C HIS A 73 -5.08 8.39 -6.44
N ASP A 74 -5.87 7.56 -5.79
CA ASP A 74 -5.77 7.39 -4.35
C ASP A 74 -5.21 6.02 -3.92
N ARG A 75 -5.09 5.04 -4.84
CA ARG A 75 -4.53 3.70 -4.61
C ARG A 75 -3.34 3.41 -5.51
N LEU A 76 -2.46 2.53 -5.04
CA LEU A 76 -1.28 2.08 -5.77
C LEU A 76 -1.15 0.56 -5.75
N THR A 77 -0.95 -0.02 -6.94
CA THR A 77 -0.49 -1.39 -7.12
C THR A 77 0.92 -1.39 -7.68
N ILE A 78 1.75 -2.29 -7.18
CA ILE A 78 3.14 -2.47 -7.63
C ILE A 78 3.29 -3.86 -8.23
N ALA A 79 3.92 -3.94 -9.38
CA ALA A 79 4.30 -5.18 -10.03
C ALA A 79 5.71 -5.08 -10.61
N GLN A 80 6.35 -6.23 -10.89
CA GLN A 80 7.69 -6.26 -11.46
C GLN A 80 7.86 -7.48 -12.38
N THR A 81 8.54 -7.30 -13.51
CA THR A 81 8.92 -8.42 -14.36
C THR A 81 10.09 -9.19 -13.75
N GLU A 82 9.95 -10.50 -13.62
CA GLU A 82 10.96 -11.40 -13.06
C GLU A 82 11.12 -12.65 -13.93
N TYR A 83 12.21 -13.41 -13.72
CA TYR A 83 12.39 -14.68 -14.40
C TYR A 83 11.45 -15.74 -13.81
N ALA A 84 10.91 -16.61 -14.65
CA ALA A 84 10.02 -17.68 -14.22
C ALA A 84 10.69 -18.71 -13.27
N CYS A 85 12.02 -18.76 -13.22
CA CYS A 85 12.75 -19.61 -12.29
C CYS A 85 12.59 -19.18 -10.82
N THR A 86 12.11 -17.94 -10.53
CA THR A 86 11.84 -17.46 -9.16
C THR A 86 10.51 -17.95 -8.58
N ILE A 87 9.67 -18.60 -9.38
CA ILE A 87 8.33 -19.05 -8.96
C ILE A 87 8.33 -19.83 -7.64
N PRO A 88 9.23 -20.81 -7.39
CA PRO A 88 9.21 -21.58 -6.16
C PRO A 88 9.39 -20.68 -4.90
N GLU A 89 10.23 -19.67 -5.00
CA GLU A 89 10.49 -18.69 -3.94
C GLU A 89 9.27 -17.77 -3.71
N LEU A 90 8.63 -17.33 -4.80
CA LEU A 90 7.41 -16.52 -4.75
C LEU A 90 6.26 -17.26 -4.07
N GLU A 91 6.02 -18.53 -4.46
CA GLU A 91 5.00 -19.37 -3.86
C GLU A 91 5.24 -19.59 -2.36
N LYS A 92 6.50 -19.82 -1.98
CA LYS A 92 6.89 -19.95 -0.57
C LYS A 92 6.68 -18.65 0.23
N ALA A 93 6.86 -17.51 -0.41
CA ALA A 93 6.66 -16.20 0.20
C ALA A 93 5.19 -15.71 0.14
N GLY A 94 4.30 -16.42 -0.56
CA GLY A 94 2.90 -16.01 -0.75
C GLY A 94 2.76 -14.80 -1.68
N ILE A 95 3.66 -14.67 -2.66
CA ILE A 95 3.65 -13.58 -3.63
C ILE A 95 2.99 -14.06 -4.92
N ASP A 96 2.02 -13.30 -5.41
CA ASP A 96 1.30 -13.63 -6.63
C ASP A 96 2.10 -13.28 -7.89
N TYR A 97 1.85 -14.04 -8.95
CA TYR A 97 2.43 -13.80 -10.26
C TYR A 97 1.49 -14.24 -11.37
N ILE A 98 1.68 -13.68 -12.57
CA ILE A 98 1.12 -14.19 -13.83
C ILE A 98 2.25 -14.49 -14.81
N ARG A 99 2.05 -15.51 -15.67
CA ARG A 99 3.02 -15.81 -16.71
C ARG A 99 2.83 -14.88 -17.90
N LEU A 100 3.93 -14.27 -18.35
CA LEU A 100 3.98 -13.50 -19.58
C LEU A 100 4.45 -14.37 -20.76
N ASN A 101 5.40 -15.28 -20.53
CA ASN A 101 5.86 -16.31 -21.46
C ASN A 101 6.56 -17.44 -20.68
N GLU A 102 7.32 -18.32 -21.38
CA GLU A 102 8.00 -19.46 -20.75
C GLU A 102 9.04 -19.04 -19.71
N ASP A 103 9.77 -17.95 -19.97
CA ASP A 103 10.91 -17.50 -19.17
C ASP A 103 10.59 -16.30 -18.25
N LEU A 104 9.46 -15.61 -18.51
CA LEU A 104 9.12 -14.35 -17.87
C LEU A 104 7.77 -14.40 -17.18
N ILE A 105 7.74 -13.84 -15.99
CA ILE A 105 6.53 -13.60 -15.18
C ILE A 105 6.39 -12.13 -14.85
N LEU A 106 5.19 -11.72 -14.50
CA LEU A 106 4.92 -10.47 -13.79
C LEU A 106 4.54 -10.83 -12.35
N THR A 107 5.40 -10.46 -11.41
CA THR A 107 5.17 -10.58 -9.98
C THR A 107 4.28 -9.41 -9.54
N ILE A 108 3.23 -9.70 -8.77
CA ILE A 108 2.21 -8.73 -8.39
C ILE A 108 2.13 -8.71 -6.86
N PHE A 109 2.30 -7.52 -6.28
CA PHE A 109 2.27 -7.36 -4.83
C PHE A 109 0.90 -6.87 -4.39
N THR A 110 0.32 -7.56 -3.40
CA THR A 110 -0.88 -7.05 -2.72
C THR A 110 -0.58 -5.69 -2.08
N ALA A 111 -1.61 -4.90 -1.82
CA ALA A 111 -1.44 -3.63 -1.11
C ALA A 111 -0.71 -3.81 0.23
N ASN A 112 -1.02 -4.89 0.95
CA ASN A 112 -0.35 -5.22 2.20
C ASN A 112 1.15 -5.46 2.02
N GLN A 113 1.55 -6.20 0.99
CA GLN A 113 2.95 -6.49 0.67
C GLN A 113 3.67 -5.24 0.17
N ALA A 114 3.05 -4.50 -0.75
CA ALA A 114 3.61 -3.27 -1.30
C ALA A 114 3.88 -2.25 -0.19
N PHE A 115 2.90 -2.00 0.67
CA PHE A 115 3.04 -1.02 1.74
C PHE A 115 4.01 -1.45 2.83
N LEU A 116 4.11 -2.75 3.11
CA LEU A 116 5.16 -3.25 4.00
C LEU A 116 6.56 -2.91 3.47
N MET A 117 6.79 -3.08 2.16
CA MET A 117 8.05 -2.67 1.53
C MET A 117 8.29 -1.16 1.63
N LEU A 118 7.26 -0.34 1.39
CA LEU A 118 7.38 1.12 1.49
C LEU A 118 7.64 1.58 2.93
N MET A 119 6.97 1.00 3.92
CA MET A 119 7.19 1.30 5.34
C MET A 119 8.61 0.95 5.77
N ASP A 120 9.09 -0.24 5.42
CA ASP A 120 10.43 -0.70 5.77
C ASP A 120 11.50 0.18 5.11
N PHE A 121 11.33 0.47 3.83
CA PHE A 121 12.23 1.37 3.11
C PHE A 121 12.27 2.75 3.76
N TRP A 122 11.13 3.34 4.06
CA TRP A 122 11.05 4.65 4.70
C TRP A 122 11.71 4.66 6.09
N ALA A 123 11.44 3.63 6.88
CA ALA A 123 12.09 3.46 8.19
C ALA A 123 13.63 3.34 8.05
N LYS A 124 14.12 2.56 7.09
CA LYS A 124 15.55 2.45 6.79
C LYS A 124 16.16 3.80 6.35
N GLN A 125 15.42 4.64 5.58
CA GLN A 125 15.87 5.98 5.22
C GLN A 125 15.96 6.89 6.46
N LEU A 126 14.94 6.92 7.31
CA LEU A 126 14.95 7.70 8.54
C LEU A 126 16.11 7.31 9.47
N LYS A 127 16.38 6.00 9.60
CA LYS A 127 17.52 5.49 10.37
C LYS A 127 18.86 5.95 9.78
N SER A 128 19.02 5.83 8.47
CA SER A 128 20.27 6.22 7.81
C SER A 128 20.59 7.72 7.92
N GLN A 129 19.56 8.55 8.09
CA GLN A 129 19.67 10.00 8.29
C GLN A 129 19.75 10.40 9.78
N GLY A 130 19.72 9.46 10.72
CA GLY A 130 19.73 9.73 12.15
C GLY A 130 18.45 10.44 12.64
N LEU A 131 17.33 10.25 11.93
CA LEU A 131 16.04 10.86 12.25
C LEU A 131 15.13 9.90 13.04
N TRP A 132 15.39 8.60 12.98
CA TRP A 132 14.50 7.58 13.53
C TRP A 132 14.22 7.78 15.02
N ASP A 133 15.26 7.98 15.81
CA ASP A 133 15.18 8.05 17.28
C ASP A 133 14.83 9.46 17.81
N LYS A 134 14.65 10.44 16.93
CA LYS A 134 14.27 11.80 17.35
C LYS A 134 12.86 11.88 17.93
N HIS A 135 11.98 10.98 17.49
CA HIS A 135 10.58 10.95 17.90
C HIS A 135 10.08 9.51 18.04
N PRO A 136 9.19 9.23 18.98
CA PRO A 136 8.42 7.99 18.98
C PRO A 136 7.67 7.83 17.65
N ARG A 137 7.61 6.60 17.13
CA ARG A 137 6.98 6.28 15.85
C ARG A 137 5.68 5.52 16.05
N PHE A 138 4.69 5.87 15.26
CA PHE A 138 3.45 5.13 15.21
C PHE A 138 2.92 5.01 13.77
N MET A 139 2.06 4.05 13.55
CA MET A 139 1.32 3.86 12.32
C MET A 139 -0.16 3.68 12.62
N ILE A 140 -1.00 3.95 11.63
CA ILE A 140 -2.44 3.74 11.71
C ILE A 140 -2.82 2.77 10.59
N LYS A 141 -3.56 1.72 10.93
CA LYS A 141 -4.03 0.75 9.94
C LYS A 141 -5.49 0.34 10.19
N THR A 142 -6.15 -0.10 9.14
CA THR A 142 -7.47 -0.71 9.30
C THR A 142 -7.35 -2.11 9.92
N THR A 143 -8.41 -2.57 10.59
CA THR A 143 -8.45 -3.94 11.15
C THR A 143 -8.37 -5.02 10.09
N ALA A 144 -8.69 -4.72 8.84
CA ALA A 144 -8.60 -5.63 7.70
C ALA A 144 -7.19 -5.71 7.09
N SER A 145 -6.29 -4.76 7.43
CA SER A 145 -4.90 -4.79 6.95
C SER A 145 -4.13 -5.94 7.60
N ALA A 146 -3.11 -6.44 6.87
CA ALA A 146 -2.37 -7.65 7.23
C ALA A 146 -1.72 -7.60 8.61
N ILE A 147 -1.65 -8.77 9.26
CA ILE A 147 -0.93 -8.95 10.53
C ILE A 147 0.58 -8.80 10.37
N SER A 148 1.12 -8.98 9.16
CA SER A 148 2.53 -8.74 8.86
C SER A 148 2.98 -7.32 9.22
N TRP A 149 2.08 -6.33 9.14
CA TRP A 149 2.36 -4.96 9.55
C TRP A 149 2.55 -4.84 11.07
N ASP A 150 1.73 -5.56 11.86
CA ASP A 150 1.86 -5.59 13.33
C ASP A 150 3.16 -6.27 13.77
N GLU A 151 3.52 -7.38 13.10
CA GLU A 151 4.74 -8.13 13.38
C GLU A 151 5.98 -7.27 13.07
N TRP A 152 5.98 -6.60 11.91
CA TRP A 152 7.03 -5.66 11.52
C TRP A 152 7.10 -4.48 12.52
N ALA A 153 5.98 -3.85 12.81
CA ALA A 153 5.92 -2.70 13.71
C ALA A 153 6.45 -3.04 15.11
N LYS A 154 6.06 -4.21 15.63
CA LYS A 154 6.57 -4.72 16.91
C LYS A 154 8.08 -4.85 16.91
N LYS A 155 8.68 -5.40 15.84
CA LYS A 155 10.12 -5.56 15.70
C LYS A 155 10.83 -4.23 15.60
N GLN A 156 10.25 -3.25 14.93
CA GLN A 156 10.81 -1.91 14.73
C GLN A 156 10.53 -0.95 15.91
N GLY A 157 9.73 -1.34 16.90
CA GLY A 157 9.36 -0.48 18.03
C GLY A 157 8.31 0.58 17.65
N VAL A 158 7.59 0.40 16.54
CA VAL A 158 6.52 1.28 16.07
C VAL A 158 5.22 0.93 16.77
N LYS A 159 4.49 1.93 17.26
CA LYS A 159 3.16 1.74 17.87
C LYS A 159 2.10 1.63 16.77
N VAL A 160 1.17 0.69 16.92
CA VAL A 160 0.08 0.47 15.95
C VAL A 160 -1.24 0.94 16.56
N VAL A 161 -1.98 1.76 15.80
CA VAL A 161 -3.35 2.17 16.14
C VAL A 161 -4.28 1.54 15.11
N ASN A 162 -5.16 0.65 15.57
CA ASN A 162 -6.13 -0.02 14.71
C ASN A 162 -7.41 0.82 14.60
N VAL A 163 -7.94 0.93 13.38
CA VAL A 163 -9.18 1.65 13.09
C VAL A 163 -10.15 0.76 12.30
N PRO A 164 -11.45 1.06 12.27
CA PRO A 164 -12.38 0.43 11.33
C PRO A 164 -11.95 0.66 9.88
N VAL A 165 -12.46 -0.15 8.97
CA VAL A 165 -12.23 0.03 7.53
C VAL A 165 -12.76 1.39 7.06
N GLY A 166 -11.97 2.06 6.25
CA GLY A 166 -12.27 3.37 5.68
C GLY A 166 -11.26 4.44 6.07
N PHE A 167 -10.71 5.13 5.06
CA PHE A 167 -9.62 6.08 5.24
C PHE A 167 -9.96 7.27 6.14
N LYS A 168 -11.24 7.66 6.20
CA LYS A 168 -11.76 8.68 7.14
C LYS A 168 -11.43 8.34 8.61
N GLU A 169 -11.36 7.07 8.97
CA GLU A 169 -11.04 6.66 10.35
C GLU A 169 -9.56 6.85 10.66
N ILE A 170 -8.68 6.64 9.67
CA ILE A 170 -7.26 7.01 9.76
C ILE A 170 -7.13 8.52 9.99
N ALA A 171 -7.81 9.33 9.17
CA ALA A 171 -7.82 10.78 9.31
C ALA A 171 -8.36 11.27 10.66
N ASN A 172 -9.36 10.58 11.22
CA ASN A 172 -9.90 10.87 12.56
C ASN A 172 -8.86 10.67 13.67
N ILE A 173 -8.08 9.59 13.62
CA ILE A 173 -6.97 9.37 14.58
C ILE A 173 -5.90 10.45 14.42
N MET A 174 -5.50 10.76 13.19
CA MET A 174 -4.54 11.83 12.92
C MET A 174 -4.98 13.14 13.55
N LYS A 175 -6.24 13.53 13.36
CA LYS A 175 -6.82 14.74 13.95
C LYS A 175 -6.78 14.71 15.49
N LYS A 176 -7.07 13.56 16.12
CA LYS A 176 -6.96 13.40 17.57
C LYS A 176 -5.53 13.61 18.07
N VAL A 177 -4.54 13.04 17.38
CA VAL A 177 -3.12 13.21 17.69
C VAL A 177 -2.71 14.69 17.56
N GLU A 178 -3.06 15.33 16.45
CA GLU A 178 -2.77 16.73 16.18
C GLU A 178 -3.36 17.67 17.26
N LEU A 179 -4.59 17.41 17.69
CA LEU A 179 -5.21 18.19 18.78
C LEU A 179 -4.46 18.05 20.10
N LYS A 180 -4.00 16.83 20.42
CA LYS A 180 -3.20 16.60 21.64
C LYS A 180 -1.84 17.31 21.55
N LEU A 181 -1.14 17.19 20.43
CA LEU A 181 0.13 17.87 20.17
C LEU A 181 -0.01 19.42 20.24
N LYS A 182 -1.15 19.95 19.78
CA LYS A 182 -1.42 21.39 19.83
C LYS A 182 -1.66 21.89 21.25
N ASN A 183 -2.40 21.12 22.04
CA ASN A 183 -2.88 21.59 23.36
C ASN A 183 -1.87 21.32 24.47
N ALA A 184 -1.06 20.26 24.35
CA ALA A 184 -0.09 19.85 25.36
C ALA A 184 1.08 19.09 24.69
N PRO A 185 1.97 19.79 23.97
CA PRO A 185 3.04 19.17 23.17
C PRO A 185 4.08 18.42 24.00
N GLU A 186 4.17 18.72 25.30
CA GLU A 186 5.08 18.08 26.27
C GLU A 186 4.49 16.81 26.90
N ASN A 187 3.21 16.53 26.69
CA ASN A 187 2.56 15.37 27.29
C ASN A 187 2.62 14.17 26.38
N GLU A 188 2.50 12.99 26.99
CA GLU A 188 2.32 11.75 26.25
C GLU A 188 0.99 11.76 25.48
N VAL A 189 1.02 11.30 24.25
CA VAL A 189 -0.18 11.15 23.41
C VAL A 189 -0.73 9.74 23.57
N ILE A 190 -1.88 9.61 24.19
CA ILE A 190 -2.57 8.32 24.36
C ILE A 190 -3.81 8.32 23.47
N ILE A 191 -3.99 7.26 22.67
CA ILE A 191 -5.10 7.07 21.74
C ILE A 191 -5.77 5.71 22.02
N ASP A 192 -7.09 5.71 22.13
CA ASP A 192 -7.86 4.47 22.19
C ASP A 192 -8.15 3.99 20.75
N ASP A 193 -7.82 2.74 20.48
CA ASP A 193 -8.06 2.10 19.19
C ASP A 193 -9.43 1.39 19.15
N VAL A 194 -9.84 0.89 17.97
CA VAL A 194 -11.11 0.20 17.80
C VAL A 194 -11.16 -1.15 18.52
N LEU A 195 -10.02 -1.73 18.86
CA LEU A 195 -9.91 -3.00 19.58
C LEU A 195 -10.04 -2.83 21.11
N GLY A 196 -10.24 -1.58 21.58
CA GLY A 196 -10.36 -1.26 23.00
C GLY A 196 -9.03 -1.11 23.72
N ASN A 197 -7.92 -0.97 23.01
CA ASN A 197 -6.60 -0.76 23.60
C ASN A 197 -6.31 0.73 23.74
N SER A 198 -5.78 1.16 24.89
CA SER A 198 -5.19 2.50 25.04
C SER A 198 -3.72 2.46 24.65
N ILE A 199 -3.40 3.04 23.51
CA ILE A 199 -2.05 3.03 22.92
C ILE A 199 -1.32 4.31 23.32
N ASN A 200 -0.24 4.18 24.08
CA ASN A 200 0.65 5.31 24.37
C ASN A 200 1.64 5.48 23.22
N LEU A 201 1.49 6.59 22.49
CA LEU A 201 2.35 6.96 21.35
C LEU A 201 3.63 7.68 21.77
N GLY A 202 3.76 8.04 23.07
CA GLY A 202 4.88 8.82 23.61
C GLY A 202 4.71 10.33 23.47
N VAL A 203 5.78 11.06 23.79
CA VAL A 203 5.81 12.53 23.71
C VAL A 203 6.22 12.96 22.31
N ASN A 204 5.46 13.88 21.73
CA ASN A 204 5.70 14.43 20.39
C ASN A 204 5.89 13.36 19.28
N PRO A 205 4.99 12.36 19.18
CA PRO A 205 5.15 11.26 18.25
C PRO A 205 5.03 11.71 16.78
N ARG A 206 5.61 10.92 15.88
CA ARG A 206 5.49 11.10 14.43
C ARG A 206 4.83 9.89 13.78
N LEU A 207 3.87 10.19 12.92
CA LEU A 207 3.29 9.19 12.05
C LEU A 207 4.35 8.66 11.11
N LEU A 208 4.53 7.35 11.03
CA LEU A 208 5.34 6.72 10.01
C LEU A 208 4.53 6.61 8.70
N CYS A 209 3.35 6.01 8.82
CA CYS A 209 2.40 5.88 7.72
C CYS A 209 0.98 5.61 8.24
N GLY A 210 0.01 5.84 7.38
CA GLY A 210 -1.36 5.34 7.54
C GLY A 210 -1.77 4.60 6.27
N GLY A 211 -2.42 3.43 6.42
CA GLY A 211 -2.76 2.64 5.24
C GLY A 211 -3.92 1.66 5.46
N GLU A 212 -4.46 1.21 4.35
CA GLU A 212 -5.52 0.23 4.29
C GLU A 212 -5.23 -0.86 3.24
N GLU A 213 -5.82 -2.02 3.42
CA GLU A 213 -5.65 -3.19 2.54
C GLU A 213 -6.13 -2.96 1.11
N SER A 214 -6.94 -1.94 0.89
CA SER A 214 -7.50 -1.60 -0.42
C SER A 214 -6.54 -0.82 -1.34
N GLY A 215 -5.32 -0.52 -0.87
CA GLY A 215 -4.29 0.15 -1.67
C GLY A 215 -4.08 1.64 -1.36
N GLY A 216 -4.84 2.21 -0.42
CA GLY A 216 -4.67 3.59 0.02
C GLY A 216 -3.60 3.74 1.09
N MET A 217 -2.68 4.70 0.92
CA MET A 217 -1.60 4.97 1.87
C MET A 217 -1.28 6.46 1.95
N ILE A 218 -0.87 6.90 3.12
CA ILE A 218 -0.21 8.19 3.37
C ILE A 218 1.09 7.98 4.12
N MET A 219 2.05 8.86 3.89
CA MET A 219 3.32 8.89 4.61
C MET A 219 3.32 10.02 5.63
N GLY A 220 3.87 9.75 6.80
CA GLY A 220 4.08 10.77 7.82
C GLY A 220 5.28 11.66 7.51
N THR A 221 5.28 12.86 8.07
CA THR A 221 6.37 13.83 7.93
C THR A 221 7.19 13.95 9.21
N GLU A 222 8.48 14.22 9.09
CA GLU A 222 9.34 14.50 10.25
C GLU A 222 9.01 15.85 10.87
N GLU A 223 8.80 16.85 10.03
CA GLU A 223 8.35 18.17 10.48
C GLU A 223 6.84 18.29 10.29
N LEU A 224 6.18 18.91 11.26
CA LEU A 224 4.75 19.15 11.14
C LEU A 224 4.47 20.11 10.00
N ILE A 225 3.53 19.75 9.13
CA ILE A 225 3.06 20.61 8.04
C ILE A 225 2.34 21.78 8.65
N LYS A 226 2.80 23.02 8.40
CA LYS A 226 2.20 24.24 8.91
C LYS A 226 1.54 25.01 7.78
N SER A 227 0.27 25.41 8.02
CA SER A 227 -0.42 26.35 7.13
C SER A 227 -0.19 27.78 7.58
N GLU A 228 -0.39 28.74 6.67
CA GLU A 228 -0.34 30.19 6.98
C GLU A 228 -1.31 30.59 8.09
N ALA A 229 -2.46 29.90 8.22
CA ALA A 229 -3.44 30.13 9.26
C ALA A 229 -3.09 29.50 10.64
N GLY A 230 -1.85 29.01 10.81
CA GLY A 230 -1.36 28.43 12.06
C GLY A 230 -1.93 27.04 12.39
N ARG A 231 -2.54 26.36 11.42
CA ARG A 231 -2.90 24.94 11.54
C ARG A 231 -1.66 24.09 11.27
N PHE A 232 -1.55 22.95 11.94
CA PHE A 232 -0.53 21.98 11.62
C PHE A 232 -1.12 20.58 11.42
N ALA A 233 -0.41 19.74 10.67
CA ALA A 233 -0.78 18.38 10.39
C ALA A 233 0.46 17.47 10.47
N ILE A 234 0.25 16.21 10.84
CA ILE A 234 1.30 15.19 10.93
C ILE A 234 1.53 14.48 9.60
N ALA A 235 0.58 14.58 8.67
CA ALA A 235 0.64 14.11 7.28
C ALA A 235 -0.51 14.75 6.49
N MET A 236 -0.61 14.46 5.20
CA MET A 236 -1.83 14.68 4.43
C MET A 236 -2.98 13.87 5.06
N ARG A 237 -4.21 14.37 4.95
CA ARG A 237 -5.37 13.72 5.61
C ARG A 237 -6.18 12.81 4.72
N GLU A 238 -5.79 12.71 3.49
CA GLU A 238 -6.43 11.85 2.50
C GLU A 238 -5.36 11.02 1.81
N LYS A 239 -5.71 9.81 1.43
CA LYS A 239 -4.82 8.93 0.69
C LYS A 239 -4.44 9.55 -0.66
N SER A 240 -3.23 9.31 -1.08
CA SER A 240 -2.69 9.82 -2.33
C SER A 240 -1.70 8.84 -2.91
N ALA A 241 -2.00 8.30 -4.09
CA ALA A 241 -1.05 7.45 -4.80
C ALA A 241 0.26 8.18 -5.11
N THR A 242 0.23 9.50 -5.26
CA THR A 242 1.44 10.29 -5.56
C THR A 242 2.52 10.16 -4.50
N GLU A 243 2.17 10.22 -3.21
CA GLU A 243 3.14 10.01 -2.12
C GLU A 243 3.73 8.59 -2.16
N ALA A 244 2.86 7.58 -2.32
CA ALA A 244 3.28 6.20 -2.41
C ALA A 244 4.15 5.93 -3.65
N ILE A 245 3.83 6.53 -4.81
CA ILE A 245 4.64 6.45 -6.05
C ILE A 245 6.04 7.02 -5.83
N ILE A 246 6.16 8.17 -5.17
CA ILE A 246 7.46 8.79 -4.91
C ILE A 246 8.34 7.85 -4.07
N VAL A 247 7.79 7.30 -3.00
CA VAL A 247 8.51 6.37 -2.12
C VAL A 247 8.83 5.07 -2.87
N ALA A 248 7.86 4.50 -3.61
CA ALA A 248 8.06 3.30 -4.43
C ALA A 248 9.14 3.51 -5.49
N SER A 249 9.13 4.65 -6.17
CA SER A 249 10.13 5.00 -7.19
C SER A 249 11.55 5.09 -6.60
N ALA A 250 11.67 5.67 -5.41
CA ALA A 250 12.95 5.73 -4.71
C ALA A 250 13.44 4.33 -4.27
N LEU A 251 12.53 3.50 -3.74
CA LEU A 251 12.81 2.10 -3.40
C LEU A 251 13.28 1.32 -4.64
N ILE A 252 12.50 1.34 -5.71
CA ILE A 252 12.81 0.63 -6.97
C ILE A 252 14.17 1.06 -7.53
N SER A 253 14.43 2.37 -7.58
CA SER A 253 15.71 2.90 -8.04
C SER A 253 16.89 2.39 -7.21
N LYS A 254 16.74 2.34 -5.90
CA LYS A 254 17.75 1.80 -5.00
C LYS A 254 17.98 0.30 -5.23
N LEU A 255 16.92 -0.49 -5.28
CA LEU A 255 17.03 -1.93 -5.49
C LEU A 255 17.61 -2.29 -6.84
N GLN A 256 17.22 -1.57 -7.91
CA GLN A 256 17.83 -1.73 -9.23
C GLN A 256 19.33 -1.46 -9.23
N SER A 257 19.79 -0.44 -8.51
CA SER A 257 21.22 -0.16 -8.36
C SER A 257 21.98 -1.27 -7.64
N GLN A 258 21.30 -2.07 -6.84
CA GLN A 258 21.83 -3.20 -6.08
C GLN A 258 21.59 -4.55 -6.78
N GLN A 259 20.87 -4.56 -7.89
CA GLN A 259 20.44 -5.77 -8.61
C GLN A 259 19.57 -6.72 -7.76
N VAL A 260 18.76 -6.15 -6.88
CA VAL A 260 17.79 -6.85 -6.02
C VAL A 260 16.39 -6.64 -6.59
N SER A 261 15.59 -7.70 -6.65
CA SER A 261 14.18 -7.61 -7.05
C SER A 261 13.31 -7.16 -5.87
N LEU A 262 12.08 -6.74 -6.19
CA LEU A 262 11.09 -6.40 -5.15
C LEU A 262 10.68 -7.64 -4.34
N SER A 263 10.61 -8.81 -4.98
CA SER A 263 10.27 -10.06 -4.31
C SER A 263 11.37 -10.52 -3.33
N GLU A 264 12.64 -10.38 -3.72
CA GLU A 264 13.78 -10.61 -2.85
C GLU A 264 13.75 -9.65 -1.65
N TYR A 265 13.54 -8.36 -1.89
CA TYR A 265 13.45 -7.37 -0.83
C TYR A 265 12.31 -7.65 0.15
N LEU A 266 11.13 -8.03 -0.34
CA LEU A 266 10.01 -8.41 0.53
C LEU A 266 10.34 -9.66 1.38
N THR A 267 11.02 -10.64 0.78
CA THR A 267 11.45 -11.85 1.48
C THR A 267 12.48 -11.53 2.57
N GLU A 268 13.43 -10.62 2.30
CA GLU A 268 14.37 -10.11 3.31
C GLU A 268 13.62 -9.45 4.48
N ILE A 269 12.61 -8.62 4.21
CA ILE A 269 11.80 -8.00 5.27
C ILE A 269 11.13 -9.07 6.13
N PHE A 270 10.56 -10.12 5.53
CA PHE A 270 9.93 -11.21 6.26
C PHE A 270 10.93 -11.91 7.19
N ASP A 271 12.12 -12.20 6.68
CA ASP A 271 13.14 -12.94 7.43
C ASP A 271 13.81 -12.07 8.51
N GLU A 272 14.20 -10.82 8.21
CA GLU A 272 14.81 -9.89 9.16
C GLU A 272 13.87 -9.56 10.34
N ASN A 273 12.60 -9.51 10.11
CA ASN A 273 11.60 -9.15 11.11
C ASN A 273 10.89 -10.37 11.73
N ASN A 274 11.24 -11.59 11.34
CA ASN A 274 10.60 -12.84 11.76
C ASN A 274 9.08 -12.82 11.52
N ILE A 275 8.64 -12.33 10.35
CA ILE A 275 7.24 -12.24 9.99
C ILE A 275 6.73 -13.64 9.63
N ILE A 276 5.68 -14.07 10.33
CA ILE A 276 5.00 -15.36 10.13
C ILE A 276 3.77 -15.18 9.24
N GLY A 277 3.07 -14.06 9.40
CA GLY A 277 1.87 -13.70 8.63
C GLY A 277 2.16 -13.28 7.18
N ARG A 278 2.80 -14.18 6.39
CA ARG A 278 3.24 -13.91 5.02
C ARG A 278 2.11 -14.02 3.99
N PHE A 279 1.08 -14.79 4.31
CA PHE A 279 -0.03 -15.06 3.42
C PHE A 279 -1.22 -14.17 3.77
N ASP A 280 -1.65 -13.39 2.80
CA ASP A 280 -2.84 -12.56 2.91
C ASP A 280 -4.01 -13.30 2.24
N THR A 281 -5.03 -13.63 3.02
CA THR A 281 -6.29 -14.13 2.47
C THR A 281 -7.36 -13.11 2.74
N ARG A 282 -7.92 -12.53 1.68
CA ARG A 282 -9.09 -11.68 1.76
C ARG A 282 -10.32 -12.48 1.32
N VAL A 283 -11.32 -12.52 2.17
CA VAL A 283 -12.63 -13.07 1.85
C VAL A 283 -13.65 -11.95 2.00
N ASP A 284 -14.11 -11.42 0.86
CA ASP A 284 -15.19 -10.45 0.85
C ASP A 284 -16.52 -11.17 0.78
N ILE A 285 -17.35 -10.99 1.80
CA ILE A 285 -18.72 -11.51 1.84
C ILE A 285 -19.65 -10.31 1.73
N ALA A 286 -20.29 -10.16 0.59
CA ALA A 286 -21.39 -9.22 0.42
C ALA A 286 -22.68 -9.85 0.99
N TYR A 287 -23.28 -9.22 1.99
CA TYR A 287 -24.57 -9.64 2.55
C TYR A 287 -25.76 -9.08 1.78
N TYR A 288 -25.53 -8.14 0.89
CA TYR A 288 -26.52 -7.55 -0.01
C TYR A 288 -25.86 -7.21 -1.33
N ASN A 289 -26.64 -7.16 -2.39
CA ASN A 289 -26.20 -6.75 -3.71
C ASN A 289 -26.78 -5.35 -3.98
N GLU A 290 -25.94 -4.33 -3.98
CA GLU A 290 -26.35 -2.93 -4.21
C GLU A 290 -26.97 -2.70 -5.60
N SER A 291 -26.76 -3.64 -6.53
CA SER A 291 -27.32 -3.59 -7.87
C SER A 291 -28.69 -4.28 -8.02
N GLU A 292 -29.17 -4.94 -6.98
CA GLU A 292 -30.51 -5.54 -6.96
C GLU A 292 -31.42 -4.65 -6.12
N PRO A 293 -32.53 -4.14 -6.70
CA PRO A 293 -33.53 -3.42 -5.91
C PRO A 293 -34.17 -4.38 -4.90
N ASP A 294 -34.39 -3.89 -3.68
CA ASP A 294 -35.10 -4.58 -2.58
C ASP A 294 -36.52 -5.02 -3.00
#